data_bd4ed21c85dfcf89c351d264ad1e07c6
#
_entry.id   bd4ed21c85dfcf89c351d264ad1e07c6
#
_cell.length_a   1.000
_cell.length_b   1.000
_cell.length_c   1.000
_cell.angle_alpha   90.00
_cell.angle_beta   90.00
_cell.angle_gamma   90.00
#
_symmetry.space_group_name_H-M   'P 1'
#
loop_
_entity.id
_entity.type
_entity.pdbx_description
1 polymer ?
#
loop_
_entity_poly.entity_id
_entity_poly.type
_entity_poly.pdbx_seq_one_letter_code
_entity_poly.pdbx_strand_id
1 'polypeptide(L)' 'MTKPLLQENETEDKALTTEDACQFLSISRQTLYKLVKSKKIPGRKVGDNYRFLKSDLIRYFKND' A
#
# COMPACT_ATOMS: atom_id res chain seq x y z
N MET A 1 24.26 10.91 -7.73
CA MET A 1 23.97 10.80 -7.52
C MET A 1 23.25 10.26 -7.48
N THR A 2 23.18 10.38 -7.48
CA THR A 2 22.46 10.02 -7.40
C THR A 2 21.71 9.59 -7.21
N LYS A 3 21.63 9.57 -7.33
CA LYS A 3 20.87 9.26 -7.07
C LYS A 3 20.15 9.10 -6.77
N PRO A 4 20.23 9.25 -6.89
CA PRO A 4 19.43 9.15 -6.45
C PRO A 4 18.72 9.06 -6.22
N LEU A 5 18.61 9.35 -6.44
CA LEU A 5 17.98 9.36 -6.19
C LEU A 5 17.20 9.05 -6.05
N LEU A 6 17.12 9.12 -6.16
CA LEU A 6 16.38 8.89 -5.98
C LEU A 6 15.82 8.52 -5.54
N GLN A 7 15.80 8.44 -5.58
CA GLN A 7 15.43 8.20 -4.99
C GLN A 7 14.84 8.18 -4.06
N GLU A 8 14.89 8.37 -3.72
CA GLU A 8 14.34 8.47 -2.77
C GLU A 8 13.20 8.83 -2.73
N ASN A 9 12.88 9.39 -3.22
CA ASN A 9 11.76 9.79 -3.24
C ASN A 9 10.87 8.95 -3.61
N GLU A 10 11.05 8.42 -4.34
CA GLU A 10 10.27 7.52 -4.67
C GLU A 10 9.96 6.67 -3.71
N THR A 11 10.66 6.66 -2.89
CA THR A 11 10.45 5.75 -1.88
C THR A 11 9.28 6.04 -1.08
N GLU A 12 8.83 7.27 -1.01
CA GLU A 12 7.87 7.54 -0.04
C GLU A 12 6.56 6.99 -0.40
N ASP A 13 6.01 7.32 -1.49
CA ASP A 13 4.65 6.92 -1.76
C ASP A 13 4.57 6.05 -2.97
N LYS A 14 5.31 4.98 -2.93
CA LYS A 14 5.27 4.02 -3.98
C LYS A 14 3.90 3.36 -4.02
N ALA A 15 3.33 3.26 -5.21
CA ALA A 15 2.04 2.60 -5.38
C ALA A 15 2.24 1.10 -5.44
N LEU A 16 1.51 0.37 -4.62
CA LEU A 16 1.61 -1.07 -4.54
C LEU A 16 0.35 -1.72 -5.09
N THR A 17 0.53 -2.88 -5.70
CA THR A 17 -0.63 -3.65 -6.16
C THR A 17 -1.27 -4.34 -4.96
N THR A 18 -2.44 -4.94 -5.21
CA THR A 18 -3.10 -5.72 -4.17
C THR A 18 -2.18 -6.82 -3.65
N GLU A 19 -1.51 -7.52 -4.54
CA GLU A 19 -0.61 -8.59 -4.12
C GLU A 19 0.56 -8.06 -3.31
N ASP A 20 1.12 -6.94 -3.75
CA ASP A 20 2.23 -6.35 -3.02
C ASP A 20 1.80 -5.93 -1.63
N ALA A 21 0.60 -5.36 -1.52
CA ALA A 21 0.10 -4.94 -0.22
C ALA A 21 -0.14 -6.14 0.69
N CYS A 22 -0.68 -7.21 0.15
CA CYS A 22 -0.90 -8.43 0.93
C CYS A 22 0.41 -8.99 1.45
N GLN A 23 1.43 -9.01 0.62
CA GLN A 23 2.73 -9.50 1.03
C GLN A 23 3.36 -8.59 2.08
N PHE A 24 3.21 -7.29 1.88
CA PHE A 24 3.78 -6.34 2.81
C PHE A 24 3.19 -6.50 4.20
N LEU A 25 1.88 -6.72 4.27
CA LEU A 25 1.19 -6.86 5.55
C LEU A 25 1.06 -8.30 6.00
N SER A 26 1.44 -9.25 5.17
CA SER A 26 1.33 -10.68 5.46
C SER A 26 -0.10 -11.09 5.74
N ILE A 27 -1.00 -10.64 4.89
CA ILE A 27 -2.42 -10.97 5.02
C ILE A 27 -2.95 -11.49 3.70
N SER A 28 -4.13 -12.11 3.75
CA SER A 28 -4.76 -12.61 2.55
C SER A 28 -5.48 -11.47 1.81
N ARG A 29 -5.83 -11.73 0.56
CA ARG A 29 -6.59 -10.75 -0.21
C ARG A 29 -7.93 -10.46 0.42
N GLN A 30 -8.59 -11.49 0.94
CA GLN A 30 -9.88 -11.29 1.56
C GLN A 30 -9.76 -10.34 2.75
N THR A 31 -8.74 -10.52 3.54
CA THR A 31 -8.51 -9.65 4.68
C THR A 31 -8.24 -8.23 4.23
N LEU A 32 -7.42 -8.08 3.18
CA LEU A 32 -7.12 -6.75 2.67
C LEU A 32 -8.38 -6.04 2.19
N TYR A 33 -9.23 -6.76 1.44
CA TYR A 33 -10.45 -6.14 0.95
C TYR A 33 -11.39 -5.75 2.09
N LYS A 34 -11.44 -6.54 3.15
CA LYS A 34 -12.22 -6.17 4.30
C LYS A 34 -11.72 -4.89 4.93
N LEU A 35 -10.41 -4.73 5.00
CA LEU A 35 -9.82 -3.52 5.57
C LEU A 35 -10.12 -2.31 4.71
N VAL A 36 -10.11 -2.50 3.40
CA VAL A 36 -10.44 -1.41 2.50
C VAL A 36 -11.91 -1.02 2.64
N LYS A 37 -12.79 -2.01 2.72
CA LYS A 37 -14.21 -1.75 2.84
C LYS A 37 -14.55 -1.07 4.15
N SER A 38 -13.86 -1.42 5.22
CA SER A 38 -14.10 -0.81 6.51
C SER A 38 -13.34 0.50 6.68
N LYS A 39 -12.64 0.92 5.64
CA LYS A 39 -11.92 2.18 5.61
C LYS A 39 -10.77 2.26 6.58
N LYS A 40 -10.24 1.12 6.94
CA LYS A 40 -9.05 1.08 7.79
C LYS A 40 -7.79 1.30 6.96
N ILE A 41 -7.85 0.91 5.69
CA ILE A 41 -6.75 1.15 4.76
C ILE A 41 -7.33 1.83 3.54
N PRO A 42 -6.81 3.01 3.17
CA PRO A 42 -7.29 3.67 1.96
C PRO A 42 -6.75 2.94 0.74
N GLY A 43 -7.65 2.53 -0.13
CA GLY A 43 -7.29 1.91 -1.40
C GLY A 43 -7.84 2.73 -2.53
N ARG A 44 -7.06 2.89 -3.58
CA ARG A 44 -7.52 3.60 -4.76
C ARG A 44 -7.80 2.61 -5.86
N LYS A 45 -8.96 2.73 -6.46
CA LYS A 45 -9.32 1.86 -7.55
C LYS A 45 -8.87 2.48 -8.85
N VAL A 46 -8.03 1.78 -9.58
CA VAL A 46 -7.53 2.25 -10.86
C VAL A 46 -7.90 1.20 -11.88
N GLY A 47 -8.91 1.52 -12.71
CA GLY A 47 -9.47 0.52 -13.61
C GLY A 47 -10.14 -0.55 -12.79
N ASP A 48 -9.74 -1.79 -12.99
CA ASP A 48 -10.31 -2.92 -12.26
C ASP A 48 -9.47 -3.33 -11.07
N ASN A 49 -8.38 -2.62 -10.82
CA ASN A 49 -7.45 -3.02 -9.77
C ASN A 49 -7.32 -1.94 -8.72
N TYR A 50 -6.97 -2.38 -7.51
CA TYR A 50 -6.68 -1.43 -6.44
C TYR A 50 -5.21 -1.12 -6.41
N ARG A 51 -4.90 0.08 -5.96
CA ARG A 51 -3.53 0.50 -5.70
C ARG A 51 -3.47 1.06 -4.30
N PHE A 52 -2.37 0.82 -3.63
CA PHE A 52 -2.19 1.25 -2.25
C PHE A 52 -0.89 2.02 -2.14
N LEU A 53 -0.89 3.02 -1.28
CA LEU A 53 0.34 3.75 -1.01
C LEU A 53 1.08 3.07 0.12
N LYS A 54 2.37 2.92 -0.05
CA LYS A 54 3.16 2.25 0.97
C LYS A 54 3.06 2.96 2.30
N SER A 55 3.03 4.29 2.28
CA SER A 55 2.94 5.06 3.51
C SER A 55 1.64 4.78 4.26
N ASP A 56 0.56 4.53 3.53
CA ASP A 56 -0.71 4.21 4.17
C ASP A 56 -0.65 2.86 4.85
N LEU A 57 0.02 1.91 4.24
CA LEU A 57 0.15 0.58 4.83
C LEU A 57 1.03 0.62 6.07
N ILE A 58 2.07 1.40 6.01
CA ILE A 58 2.94 1.55 7.17
C ILE A 58 2.18 2.18 8.32
N ARG A 59 1.39 3.19 8.01
CA ARG A 59 0.60 3.86 9.05
C ARG A 59 -0.38 2.90 9.70
N TYR A 60 -1.06 2.09 8.90
CA TYR A 60 -1.97 1.09 9.44
C TYR A 60 -1.23 0.12 10.35
N PHE A 61 -0.09 -0.36 9.87
CA PHE A 61 0.69 -1.34 10.60
C PHE A 61 1.15 -0.79 11.95
N LYS A 62 1.54 0.47 11.97
CA LYS A 62 2.04 1.07 13.21
C LYS A 62 0.93 1.39 14.19
N ASN A 63 -0.23 1.73 13.69
CA ASN A 63 -1.31 2.20 14.55
C ASN A 63 -2.28 1.10 14.95
N ASP A 64 -2.07 -0.09 14.49
CA ASP A 64 -2.95 -1.19 14.82
C ASP A 64 -2.24 -2.24 15.71
#